data_fd8c19f4a8f6e5b8167f7b4735ad0f5f
#
_entry.id   fd8c19f4a8f6e5b8167f7b4735ad0f5f
#
_cell.length_a   1.000
_cell.length_b   1.000
_cell.length_c   1.000
_cell.angle_alpha   90.00
_cell.angle_beta   90.00
_cell.angle_gamma   90.00
#
_symmetry.space_group_name_H-M   'P 1'
#
loop_
_entity.id
_entity.type
_entity.pdbx_description
1 polymer ?
#
loop_
_entity_poly.entity_id
_entity_poly.type
_entity_poly.pdbx_seq_one_letter_code
_entity_poly.pdbx_strand_id
1 'polypeptide(L)'
;MFAGTGSDVGKSIVAAAFCRIFRQDGYQPAPFKAQNMALNSYATPEGLEIGRAQAVQAEAAGIPCHTDMNPLLLKPNSDHTSQVVLHGKPIGNKNAYDFWREGRSQQAATHVQSDADDCAQQGSASLSCPDFRREVCDAFDRLAARYNPIVMEGAGSIAEINLKDRDLVNMSMARHAGADVILVGDIDRGGVFASVYGSIMLQSPEDRRLIKGIIINKFRGDMRLFDEGRRMLEELCEVPVLGVIPYYKDIYIEEEDSVSLEQKHRQRAEGKVNVAVVLLRHISNFTDFDMLERDSRVNLFYTNNTKDI
;
A
#
# COMPACT_ATOMS: atom_id res chain seq x y z
N MET A 1 2.61 10.54 7.94
CA MET A 1 1.99 9.66 6.93
C MET A 1 2.64 9.92 5.57
N PHE A 2 2.98 8.87 4.81
CA PHE A 2 3.49 8.98 3.44
C PHE A 2 2.37 8.74 2.44
N ALA A 3 1.91 9.80 1.77
CA ALA A 3 0.94 9.75 0.69
C ALA A 3 1.65 9.84 -0.67
N GLY A 4 1.01 9.43 -1.76
CA GLY A 4 1.64 9.43 -3.08
C GLY A 4 0.93 10.27 -4.12
N THR A 5 1.69 10.71 -5.12
CA THR A 5 1.15 11.27 -6.36
C THR A 5 0.64 10.19 -7.32
N GLY A 6 0.91 8.92 -7.01
CA GLY A 6 0.52 7.75 -7.83
C GLY A 6 0.89 6.44 -7.16
N SER A 7 0.59 5.33 -7.86
CA SER A 7 1.14 4.02 -7.54
C SER A 7 2.64 3.99 -7.84
N ASP A 8 3.39 3.09 -7.21
CA ASP A 8 4.82 2.83 -7.44
C ASP A 8 5.77 4.04 -7.26
N VAL A 9 5.31 5.14 -6.69
CA VAL A 9 6.17 6.30 -6.41
C VAL A 9 7.19 6.04 -5.29
N GLY A 10 7.11 4.88 -4.62
CA GLY A 10 8.05 4.42 -3.59
C GLY A 10 7.60 4.69 -2.15
N LYS A 11 6.29 4.86 -1.90
CA LYS A 11 5.75 5.06 -0.54
C LYS A 11 6.20 3.99 0.44
N SER A 12 6.10 2.71 0.06
CA SER A 12 6.40 1.56 0.93
C SER A 12 7.87 1.54 1.36
N ILE A 13 8.78 1.86 0.42
CA ILE A 13 10.22 1.95 0.69
C ILE A 13 10.52 3.12 1.63
N VAL A 14 9.92 4.29 1.37
CA VAL A 14 10.09 5.47 2.23
C VAL A 14 9.55 5.18 3.64
N ALA A 15 8.37 4.56 3.75
CA ALA A 15 7.80 4.16 5.04
C ALA A 15 8.71 3.18 5.79
N ALA A 16 9.26 2.16 5.11
CA ALA A 16 10.22 1.22 5.71
C ALA A 16 11.50 1.94 6.19
N ALA A 17 12.03 2.86 5.37
CA ALA A 17 13.20 3.67 5.75
C ALA A 17 12.93 4.50 7.01
N PHE A 18 11.77 5.16 7.11
CA PHE A 18 11.40 5.93 8.30
C PHE A 18 11.13 5.05 9.52
N CYS A 19 10.55 3.86 9.37
CA CYS A 19 10.50 2.88 10.45
C CYS A 19 11.90 2.57 10.98
N ARG A 20 12.87 2.37 10.08
CA ARG A 20 14.26 2.10 10.46
C ARG A 20 14.93 3.29 11.12
N ILE A 21 14.76 4.49 10.58
CA ILE A 21 15.33 5.76 11.12
C ILE A 21 14.81 5.98 12.53
N PHE A 22 13.49 5.97 12.74
CA PHE A 22 12.91 6.17 14.07
C PHE A 22 13.38 5.11 15.07
N ARG A 23 13.55 3.86 14.62
CA ARG A 23 14.14 2.81 15.46
C ARG A 23 15.58 3.14 15.86
N GLN A 24 16.41 3.62 14.92
CA GLN A 24 17.80 4.02 15.18
C GLN A 24 17.91 5.23 16.11
N ASP A 25 16.93 6.14 16.03
CA ASP A 25 16.83 7.32 16.89
C ASP A 25 16.26 6.98 18.30
N GLY A 26 15.99 5.69 18.57
CA GLY A 26 15.59 5.24 19.90
C GLY A 26 14.08 5.25 20.14
N TYR A 27 13.27 5.56 19.13
CA TYR A 27 11.80 5.44 19.22
C TYR A 27 11.33 3.99 19.12
N GLN A 28 10.04 3.79 19.37
CA GLN A 28 9.36 2.51 19.17
C GLN A 28 8.33 2.65 18.03
N PRO A 29 8.78 2.73 16.77
CA PRO A 29 7.88 2.93 15.65
C PRO A 29 7.10 1.66 15.33
N ALA A 30 5.91 1.83 14.74
CA ALA A 30 5.19 0.76 14.07
C ALA A 30 4.66 1.24 12.71
N PRO A 31 4.66 0.39 11.67
CA PRO A 31 4.03 0.71 10.40
C PRO A 31 2.52 0.59 10.49
N PHE A 32 1.81 1.33 9.63
CA PHE A 32 0.37 1.20 9.47
C PHE A 32 -0.06 1.49 8.04
N LYS A 33 -0.83 0.60 7.44
CA LYS A 33 -1.53 0.81 6.18
C LYS A 33 -2.96 0.31 6.31
N ALA A 34 -3.89 1.21 6.31
CA ALA A 34 -5.30 0.95 6.61
C ALA A 34 -5.90 -0.17 5.73
N GLN A 35 -5.64 -0.08 4.43
CA GLN A 35 -6.00 -1.09 3.44
C GLN A 35 -4.83 -1.30 2.49
N ASN A 36 -4.52 -2.56 2.20
CA ASN A 36 -3.59 -2.91 1.14
C ASN A 36 -4.30 -3.73 0.06
N MET A 37 -3.85 -3.58 -1.18
CA MET A 37 -4.27 -4.43 -2.30
C MET A 37 -3.01 -5.10 -2.83
N ALA A 38 -2.82 -6.38 -2.51
CA ALA A 38 -1.61 -7.11 -2.86
C ALA A 38 -1.88 -8.61 -2.96
N LEU A 39 -1.21 -9.27 -3.89
CA LEU A 39 -1.21 -10.73 -4.00
C LEU A 39 -0.21 -11.38 -3.04
N ASN A 40 0.87 -10.67 -2.73
CA ASN A 40 1.87 -11.14 -1.78
C ASN A 40 1.47 -10.79 -0.34
N SER A 41 1.50 -11.80 0.49
CA SER A 41 1.20 -11.70 1.91
C SER A 41 2.27 -12.39 2.75
N TYR A 42 2.19 -12.20 4.05
CA TYR A 42 3.10 -12.77 5.04
C TYR A 42 2.30 -13.30 6.22
N ALA A 43 2.75 -14.40 6.82
CA ALA A 43 2.13 -14.95 8.02
C ALA A 43 2.70 -14.26 9.27
N THR A 44 1.80 -13.72 10.12
CA THR A 44 2.21 -13.21 11.43
C THR A 44 2.64 -14.35 12.36
N PRO A 45 3.31 -14.06 13.49
CA PRO A 45 3.64 -15.09 14.48
C PRO A 45 2.43 -15.91 14.96
N GLU A 46 1.22 -15.33 14.92
CA GLU A 46 -0.02 -16.00 15.30
C GLU A 46 -0.64 -16.83 14.16
N GLY A 47 0.01 -16.89 12.99
CA GLY A 47 -0.48 -17.60 11.80
C GLY A 47 -1.61 -16.85 11.07
N LEU A 48 -1.72 -15.54 11.27
CA LEU A 48 -2.67 -14.67 10.57
C LEU A 48 -2.01 -14.00 9.37
N GLU A 49 -2.80 -13.50 8.42
CA GLU A 49 -2.29 -12.95 7.18
C GLU A 49 -2.15 -11.42 7.23
N ILE A 50 -1.04 -10.89 6.70
CA ILE A 50 -0.75 -9.46 6.58
C ILE A 50 -0.11 -9.16 5.22
N GLY A 51 -0.27 -7.95 4.70
CA GLY A 51 0.43 -7.51 3.48
C GLY A 51 1.95 -7.58 3.63
N ARG A 52 2.65 -8.04 2.58
CA ARG A 52 4.10 -8.25 2.62
C ARG A 52 4.87 -6.98 2.94
N ALA A 53 4.50 -5.84 2.36
CA ALA A 53 5.16 -4.56 2.63
C ALA A 53 5.12 -4.18 4.11
N GLN A 54 4.01 -4.41 4.80
CA GLN A 54 3.89 -4.09 6.22
C GLN A 54 4.72 -5.04 7.11
N ALA A 55 4.91 -6.29 6.68
CA ALA A 55 5.85 -7.19 7.35
C ALA A 55 7.30 -6.70 7.23
N VAL A 56 7.72 -6.25 6.03
CA VAL A 56 9.05 -5.64 5.81
C VAL A 56 9.22 -4.36 6.62
N GLN A 57 8.19 -3.52 6.70
CA GLN A 57 8.23 -2.30 7.50
C GLN A 57 8.30 -2.58 9.01
N ALA A 58 7.62 -3.63 9.49
CA ALA A 58 7.71 -4.09 10.87
C ALA A 58 9.11 -4.62 11.20
N GLU A 59 9.73 -5.37 10.28
CA GLU A 59 11.12 -5.81 10.40
C GLU A 59 12.08 -4.61 10.48
N ALA A 60 11.89 -3.60 9.63
CA ALA A 60 12.66 -2.35 9.66
C ALA A 60 12.50 -1.61 11.00
N ALA A 61 11.30 -1.64 11.59
CA ALA A 61 11.01 -1.12 12.92
C ALA A 61 11.60 -1.99 14.05
N GLY A 62 12.05 -3.21 13.76
CA GLY A 62 12.59 -4.16 14.73
C GLY A 62 11.53 -4.76 15.66
N ILE A 63 10.30 -4.91 15.18
CA ILE A 63 9.17 -5.49 15.91
C ILE A 63 8.52 -6.62 15.11
N PRO A 64 7.88 -7.60 15.76
CA PRO A 64 7.10 -8.61 15.05
C PRO A 64 5.91 -7.95 14.35
N CYS A 65 5.56 -8.44 13.16
CA CYS A 65 4.39 -7.96 12.46
C CYS A 65 3.09 -8.40 13.15
N HIS A 66 2.06 -7.56 13.06
CA HIS A 66 0.76 -7.78 13.67
C HIS A 66 -0.36 -7.30 12.73
N THR A 67 -1.51 -7.94 12.76
CA THR A 67 -2.62 -7.64 11.85
C THR A 67 -3.17 -6.21 11.99
N ASP A 68 -3.02 -5.54 13.14
CA ASP A 68 -3.37 -4.13 13.28
C ASP A 68 -2.52 -3.21 12.39
N MET A 69 -1.34 -3.64 11.92
CA MET A 69 -0.51 -2.87 10.99
C MET A 69 -1.10 -2.81 9.57
N ASN A 70 -1.91 -3.81 9.20
CA ASN A 70 -2.67 -3.85 7.96
C ASN A 70 -3.99 -4.60 8.20
N PRO A 71 -4.99 -3.94 8.78
CA PRO A 71 -6.23 -4.59 9.19
C PRO A 71 -7.08 -5.08 8.03
N LEU A 72 -6.96 -4.45 6.86
CA LEU A 72 -7.73 -4.79 5.66
C LEU A 72 -6.78 -5.08 4.49
N LEU A 73 -6.78 -6.34 4.01
CA LEU A 73 -6.03 -6.76 2.83
C LEU A 73 -6.99 -7.28 1.78
N LEU A 74 -6.89 -6.75 0.57
CA LEU A 74 -7.63 -7.18 -0.60
C LEU A 74 -6.70 -7.96 -1.52
N LYS A 75 -7.08 -9.21 -1.84
CA LYS A 75 -6.34 -10.06 -2.79
C LYS A 75 -7.16 -10.20 -4.07
N PRO A 76 -6.79 -9.51 -5.15
CA PRO A 76 -7.47 -9.63 -6.43
C PRO A 76 -7.48 -11.08 -6.92
N ASN A 77 -8.66 -11.65 -7.19
CA ASN A 77 -8.80 -12.99 -7.73
C ASN A 77 -9.44 -12.99 -9.14
N SER A 78 -9.94 -11.86 -9.59
CA SER A 78 -10.38 -11.59 -10.96
C SER A 78 -10.40 -10.07 -11.21
N ASP A 79 -10.74 -9.67 -12.45
CA ASP A 79 -10.87 -8.26 -12.82
C ASP A 79 -11.91 -7.48 -11.99
N HIS A 80 -12.84 -8.18 -11.37
CA HIS A 80 -13.97 -7.57 -10.68
C HIS A 80 -14.13 -8.00 -9.22
N THR A 81 -13.39 -9.00 -8.76
CA THR A 81 -13.55 -9.57 -7.42
C THR A 81 -12.22 -9.68 -6.69
N SER A 82 -12.27 -9.45 -5.38
CA SER A 82 -11.13 -9.65 -4.48
C SER A 82 -11.56 -10.48 -3.28
N GLN A 83 -10.67 -11.35 -2.82
CA GLN A 83 -10.81 -11.94 -1.49
C GLN A 83 -10.50 -10.85 -0.46
N VAL A 84 -11.40 -10.70 0.49
CA VAL A 84 -11.25 -9.75 1.59
C VAL A 84 -10.69 -10.48 2.80
N VAL A 85 -9.57 -10.00 3.31
CA VAL A 85 -8.92 -10.47 4.54
C VAL A 85 -9.04 -9.34 5.57
N LEU A 86 -9.75 -9.60 6.66
CA LEU A 86 -9.95 -8.65 7.75
C LEU A 86 -9.24 -9.17 9.01
N HIS A 87 -8.38 -8.34 9.61
CA HIS A 87 -7.53 -8.74 10.75
C HIS A 87 -6.85 -10.10 10.56
N GLY A 88 -6.32 -10.31 9.34
CA GLY A 88 -5.59 -11.51 8.97
C GLY A 88 -6.44 -12.76 8.71
N LYS A 89 -7.77 -12.65 8.67
CA LYS A 89 -8.69 -13.76 8.40
C LYS A 89 -9.49 -13.50 7.13
N PRO A 90 -9.57 -14.45 6.18
CA PRO A 90 -10.41 -14.31 5.02
C PRO A 90 -11.89 -14.33 5.43
N ILE A 91 -12.64 -13.32 4.98
CA ILE A 91 -14.08 -13.17 5.26
C ILE A 91 -14.97 -13.36 4.03
N GLY A 92 -14.36 -13.74 2.90
CA GLY A 92 -15.05 -14.04 1.66
C GLY A 92 -14.59 -13.20 0.48
N ASN A 93 -15.22 -13.45 -0.67
CA ASN A 93 -14.96 -12.69 -1.89
C ASN A 93 -16.01 -11.59 -2.05
N LYS A 94 -15.59 -10.41 -2.43
CA LYS A 94 -16.47 -9.28 -2.74
C LYS A 94 -16.08 -8.67 -4.08
N ASN A 95 -17.08 -8.23 -4.85
CA ASN A 95 -16.79 -7.38 -5.99
C ASN A 95 -16.58 -5.93 -5.53
N ALA A 96 -15.84 -5.14 -6.31
CA ALA A 96 -15.49 -3.79 -5.95
C ALA A 96 -16.73 -2.89 -5.73
N TYR A 97 -17.79 -3.10 -6.52
CA TYR A 97 -19.02 -2.30 -6.42
C TYR A 97 -19.78 -2.58 -5.11
N ASP A 98 -19.96 -3.84 -4.73
CA ASP A 98 -20.68 -4.22 -3.51
C ASP A 98 -19.89 -3.87 -2.26
N PHE A 99 -18.55 -4.06 -2.31
CA PHE A 99 -17.65 -3.65 -1.22
C PHE A 99 -17.87 -2.19 -0.80
N TRP A 100 -18.01 -1.29 -1.78
CA TRP A 100 -18.19 0.12 -1.52
C TRP A 100 -19.65 0.54 -1.25
N ARG A 101 -20.63 -0.21 -1.74
CA ARG A 101 -22.05 0.10 -1.53
C ARG A 101 -22.52 -0.24 -0.13
N GLU A 102 -22.07 -1.35 0.42
CA GLU A 102 -22.39 -1.78 1.79
C GLU A 102 -21.89 -0.78 2.84
N GLY A 103 -20.74 -0.13 2.64
CA GLY A 103 -20.25 0.94 3.49
C GLY A 103 -21.10 2.22 3.50
N ARG A 104 -21.89 2.49 2.45
CA ARG A 104 -22.80 3.65 2.39
C ARG A 104 -24.12 3.44 3.11
N SER A 105 -24.67 2.23 3.08
CA SER A 105 -25.97 1.94 3.73
C SER A 105 -25.91 2.09 5.25
N GLN A 106 -24.74 1.90 5.86
CA GLN A 106 -24.55 2.08 7.29
C GLN A 106 -24.43 3.56 7.72
N GLN A 107 -23.90 4.44 6.84
CA GLN A 107 -23.86 5.90 7.12
C GLN A 107 -25.22 6.57 6.97
N ALA A 108 -26.10 6.05 6.10
CA ALA A 108 -27.45 6.57 5.92
C ALA A 108 -28.42 6.16 7.06
N ALA A 109 -28.17 5.04 7.71
CA ALA A 109 -29.02 4.51 8.78
C ALA A 109 -28.99 5.32 10.10
N THR A 110 -28.01 6.22 10.27
CA THR A 110 -27.98 7.13 11.43
C THR A 110 -28.84 8.37 11.24
N HIS A 111 -29.45 8.62 10.08
CA HIS A 111 -30.24 9.82 9.80
C HIS A 111 -31.68 9.61 9.28
N VAL A 112 -32.11 8.38 9.04
CA VAL A 112 -33.51 8.13 8.64
C VAL A 112 -34.02 6.85 9.28
N GLN A 113 -34.85 7.02 10.31
CA GLN A 113 -35.81 6.00 10.72
C GLN A 113 -36.96 6.03 9.69
N SER A 114 -36.94 5.15 8.71
CA SER A 114 -38.12 4.60 8.02
C SER A 114 -37.70 3.78 6.80
N ASP A 115 -38.26 2.60 6.71
CA ASP A 115 -38.32 1.59 5.63
C ASP A 115 -37.48 0.33 5.89
N ALA A 116 -37.99 -0.43 6.87
CA ALA A 116 -37.61 -1.81 7.13
C ALA A 116 -38.57 -2.74 6.37
N ASP A 117 -38.45 -2.91 5.05
CA ASP A 117 -39.29 -3.92 4.36
C ASP A 117 -38.72 -4.50 3.04
N ASP A 118 -37.42 -4.54 2.84
CA ASP A 118 -36.87 -5.17 1.61
C ASP A 118 -35.67 -6.12 1.80
N CYS A 119 -35.49 -6.69 3.00
CA CYS A 119 -34.40 -7.65 3.27
C CYS A 119 -34.86 -9.03 3.74
N ALA A 120 -36.10 -9.43 3.44
CA ALA A 120 -36.67 -10.70 3.90
C ALA A 120 -36.90 -11.71 2.77
N GLN A 121 -35.89 -12.06 1.99
CA GLN A 121 -35.91 -13.28 1.18
C GLN A 121 -34.48 -13.71 0.78
N GLN A 122 -33.75 -14.31 1.69
CA GLN A 122 -32.80 -15.38 1.45
C GLN A 122 -32.30 -15.86 2.82
N GLY A 123 -32.73 -17.07 3.20
CA GLY A 123 -32.40 -17.70 4.47
C GLY A 123 -30.93 -18.16 4.50
N SER A 124 -30.08 -17.32 4.99
CA SER A 124 -28.78 -17.65 5.60
C SER A 124 -28.54 -16.64 6.73
N ALA A 125 -28.08 -17.09 7.89
CA ALA A 125 -27.79 -16.25 9.03
C ALA A 125 -27.02 -15.01 8.58
N SER A 126 -27.62 -13.83 8.70
CA SER A 126 -27.00 -12.56 8.34
C SER A 126 -25.85 -12.30 9.33
N LEU A 127 -24.66 -12.71 8.96
CA LEU A 127 -23.44 -12.13 9.51
C LEU A 127 -23.49 -10.64 9.11
N SER A 128 -23.71 -9.76 10.10
CA SER A 128 -23.69 -8.31 9.88
C SER A 128 -22.39 -7.96 9.14
N CYS A 129 -22.49 -7.28 7.99
CA CYS A 129 -21.32 -6.87 7.25
C CYS A 129 -20.47 -5.95 8.15
N PRO A 130 -19.16 -6.23 8.32
CA PRO A 130 -18.31 -5.40 9.18
C PRO A 130 -18.21 -3.97 8.64
N ASP A 131 -18.28 -2.98 9.54
CA ASP A 131 -17.96 -1.59 9.24
C ASP A 131 -16.44 -1.47 9.08
N PHE A 132 -15.95 -1.60 7.85
CA PHE A 132 -14.52 -1.57 7.56
C PHE A 132 -13.83 -0.27 8.02
N ARG A 133 -14.54 0.87 8.00
CA ARG A 133 -13.98 2.12 8.51
C ARG A 133 -13.72 2.06 10.00
N ARG A 134 -14.69 1.55 10.75
CA ARG A 134 -14.56 1.37 12.18
C ARG A 134 -13.46 0.38 12.52
N GLU A 135 -13.44 -0.79 11.87
CA GLU A 135 -12.42 -1.82 12.08
C GLU A 135 -11.00 -1.29 11.84
N VAL A 136 -10.82 -0.47 10.80
CA VAL A 136 -9.54 0.13 10.46
C VAL A 136 -9.12 1.20 11.49
N CYS A 137 -10.04 2.07 11.90
CA CYS A 137 -9.77 3.09 12.92
C CYS A 137 -9.44 2.45 14.27
N ASP A 138 -10.22 1.45 14.71
CA ASP A 138 -9.99 0.74 15.96
C ASP A 138 -8.62 0.01 15.94
N ALA A 139 -8.19 -0.55 14.79
CA ALA A 139 -6.88 -1.14 14.66
C ALA A 139 -5.75 -0.11 14.79
N PHE A 140 -5.92 1.06 14.17
CA PHE A 140 -4.96 2.17 14.32
C PHE A 140 -4.84 2.60 15.77
N ASP A 141 -5.98 2.81 16.45
CA ASP A 141 -6.00 3.28 17.83
C ASP A 141 -5.34 2.27 18.79
N ARG A 142 -5.57 0.96 18.59
CA ARG A 142 -4.86 -0.09 19.34
C ARG A 142 -3.36 -0.06 19.10
N LEU A 143 -2.93 0.17 17.85
CA LEU A 143 -1.52 0.23 17.50
C LEU A 143 -0.86 1.50 18.10
N ALA A 144 -1.52 2.66 17.99
CA ALA A 144 -1.04 3.93 18.51
C ALA A 144 -0.95 3.97 20.04
N ALA A 145 -1.76 3.17 20.73
CA ALA A 145 -1.65 3.01 22.19
C ALA A 145 -0.38 2.26 22.63
N ARG A 146 0.27 1.53 21.72
CA ARG A 146 1.43 0.67 22.01
C ARG A 146 2.76 1.20 21.46
N TYR A 147 2.70 1.93 20.36
CA TYR A 147 3.87 2.36 19.59
C TYR A 147 3.84 3.86 19.29
N ASN A 148 5.02 4.46 19.24
CA ASN A 148 5.20 5.86 18.87
C ASN A 148 6.58 6.08 18.24
N PRO A 149 6.68 6.68 17.05
CA PRO A 149 5.58 7.13 16.16
C PRO A 149 4.93 5.99 15.36
N ILE A 150 3.71 6.22 14.86
CA ILE A 150 3.12 5.36 13.82
C ILE A 150 3.50 5.89 12.45
N VAL A 151 4.18 5.06 11.67
CA VAL A 151 4.58 5.37 10.29
C VAL A 151 3.48 4.86 9.34
N MET A 152 2.66 5.79 8.87
CA MET A 152 1.51 5.46 8.04
C MET A 152 1.86 5.51 6.56
N GLU A 153 1.31 4.58 5.78
CA GLU A 153 1.42 4.51 4.33
C GLU A 153 0.06 4.65 3.66
N GLY A 154 -0.03 5.57 2.68
CA GLY A 154 -1.20 5.71 1.80
C GLY A 154 -1.22 4.70 0.66
N ALA A 155 -2.32 4.65 -0.09
CA ALA A 155 -2.48 3.81 -1.27
C ALA A 155 -2.72 4.66 -2.52
N GLY A 156 -2.17 4.25 -3.66
CA GLY A 156 -2.35 4.92 -4.95
C GLY A 156 -1.99 6.40 -4.91
N SER A 157 -2.86 7.23 -5.47
CA SER A 157 -2.75 8.68 -5.51
C SER A 157 -3.80 9.36 -4.65
N ILE A 158 -3.40 10.42 -3.91
CA ILE A 158 -4.38 11.30 -3.25
C ILE A 158 -5.16 12.17 -4.23
N ALA A 159 -4.73 12.23 -5.50
CA ALA A 159 -5.40 13.00 -6.54
C ALA A 159 -6.62 12.31 -7.16
N GLU A 160 -6.92 11.08 -6.76
CA GLU A 160 -8.10 10.33 -7.23
C GLU A 160 -9.37 10.83 -6.51
N ILE A 161 -9.77 12.07 -6.79
CA ILE A 161 -10.87 12.76 -6.09
C ILE A 161 -12.23 12.09 -6.27
N ASN A 162 -12.41 11.33 -7.35
CA ASN A 162 -13.60 10.51 -7.59
C ASN A 162 -13.76 9.35 -6.60
N LEU A 163 -12.70 8.96 -5.92
CA LEU A 163 -12.69 7.92 -4.89
C LEU A 163 -12.70 8.47 -3.47
N LYS A 164 -12.67 9.79 -3.30
CA LYS A 164 -12.47 10.45 -1.99
C LYS A 164 -13.51 10.05 -0.93
N ASP A 165 -14.78 9.90 -1.30
CA ASP A 165 -15.84 9.49 -0.37
C ASP A 165 -15.69 8.04 0.12
N ARG A 166 -14.89 7.25 -0.59
CA ARG A 166 -14.63 5.84 -0.34
C ARG A 166 -13.22 5.60 0.22
N ASP A 167 -12.43 6.66 0.35
CA ASP A 167 -11.06 6.57 0.84
C ASP A 167 -11.03 6.12 2.30
N LEU A 168 -10.45 4.95 2.54
CA LEU A 168 -10.18 4.40 3.87
C LEU A 168 -8.70 4.52 4.27
N VAL A 169 -7.83 5.00 3.34
CA VAL A 169 -6.38 4.82 3.49
C VAL A 169 -5.63 6.13 3.57
N ASN A 170 -6.01 7.10 2.71
CA ASN A 170 -5.25 8.33 2.54
C ASN A 170 -5.70 9.44 3.51
N MET A 171 -6.33 10.50 3.00
CA MET A 171 -6.64 11.68 3.81
C MET A 171 -7.65 11.41 4.91
N SER A 172 -8.53 10.42 4.75
CA SER A 172 -9.46 10.03 5.80
C SER A 172 -8.74 9.48 7.04
N MET A 173 -7.71 8.66 6.85
CA MET A 173 -6.89 8.14 7.95
C MET A 173 -5.92 9.19 8.49
N ALA A 174 -5.40 10.08 7.62
CA ALA A 174 -4.60 11.21 8.07
C ALA A 174 -5.37 12.11 9.05
N ARG A 175 -6.66 12.36 8.76
CA ARG A 175 -7.53 13.12 9.68
C ARG A 175 -7.82 12.37 10.98
N HIS A 176 -8.15 11.07 10.91
CA HIS A 176 -8.39 10.24 12.10
C HIS A 176 -7.18 10.24 13.04
N ALA A 177 -6.00 10.03 12.47
CA ALA A 177 -4.75 9.96 13.21
C ALA A 177 -4.18 11.33 13.65
N GLY A 178 -4.73 12.45 13.15
CA GLY A 178 -4.10 13.76 13.31
C GLY A 178 -2.69 13.81 12.71
N ALA A 179 -2.44 13.08 11.63
CA ALA A 179 -1.11 12.84 11.09
C ALA A 179 -0.65 13.97 10.18
N ASP A 180 0.61 14.37 10.30
CA ASP A 180 1.30 15.13 9.28
C ASP A 180 1.52 14.25 8.04
N VAL A 181 1.18 14.79 6.85
CA VAL A 181 1.29 14.10 5.57
C VAL A 181 2.51 14.58 4.82
N ILE A 182 3.33 13.64 4.35
CA ILE A 182 4.45 13.87 3.45
C ILE A 182 4.07 13.28 2.09
N LEU A 183 4.02 14.13 1.07
CA LEU A 183 3.68 13.70 -0.29
C LEU A 183 4.94 13.19 -1.01
N VAL A 184 4.89 11.97 -1.52
CA VAL A 184 5.97 11.35 -2.29
C VAL A 184 5.64 11.43 -3.77
N GLY A 185 6.52 12.07 -4.54
CA GLY A 185 6.45 12.19 -6.00
C GLY A 185 7.59 11.44 -6.70
N ASP A 186 7.29 10.76 -7.80
CA ASP A 186 8.27 10.07 -8.64
C ASP A 186 8.72 10.99 -9.78
N ILE A 187 10.04 11.28 -9.85
CA ILE A 187 10.61 12.13 -10.92
C ILE A 187 11.07 11.33 -12.12
N ASP A 188 11.32 10.02 -11.97
CA ASP A 188 11.90 9.17 -13.02
C ASP A 188 10.99 9.05 -14.25
N ARG A 189 9.69 9.07 -14.04
CA ARG A 189 8.69 8.99 -15.12
C ARG A 189 8.39 10.32 -15.81
N GLY A 190 8.96 11.44 -15.31
CA GLY A 190 8.66 12.79 -15.77
C GLY A 190 7.36 13.36 -15.22
N GLY A 191 7.12 14.65 -15.44
CA GLY A 191 5.87 15.33 -15.04
C GLY A 191 5.71 15.55 -13.54
N VAL A 192 6.77 15.47 -12.74
CA VAL A 192 6.71 15.56 -11.27
C VAL A 192 6.10 16.87 -10.77
N PHE A 193 6.33 18.00 -11.46
CA PHE A 193 5.71 19.29 -11.12
C PHE A 193 4.19 19.22 -11.19
N ALA A 194 3.65 18.72 -12.30
CA ALA A 194 2.22 18.60 -12.50
C ALA A 194 1.59 17.62 -11.50
N SER A 195 2.24 16.47 -11.26
CA SER A 195 1.71 15.45 -10.37
C SER A 195 1.73 15.90 -8.91
N VAL A 196 2.77 16.57 -8.45
CA VAL A 196 2.85 17.10 -7.08
C VAL A 196 1.87 18.24 -6.88
N TYR A 197 1.93 19.26 -7.75
CA TYR A 197 1.03 20.41 -7.69
C TYR A 197 -0.43 19.99 -7.79
N GLY A 198 -0.78 19.16 -8.78
CA GLY A 198 -2.14 18.66 -8.94
C GLY A 198 -2.63 17.85 -7.75
N SER A 199 -1.78 16.99 -7.19
CA SER A 199 -2.13 16.20 -6.01
C SER A 199 -2.46 17.06 -4.80
N ILE A 200 -1.75 18.16 -4.60
CA ILE A 200 -1.98 19.10 -3.49
C ILE A 200 -3.23 19.96 -3.79
N MET A 201 -3.32 20.56 -4.98
CA MET A 201 -4.38 21.51 -5.30
C MET A 201 -5.78 20.90 -5.43
N LEU A 202 -5.86 19.61 -5.75
CA LEU A 202 -7.12 18.86 -5.79
C LEU A 202 -7.66 18.50 -4.39
N GLN A 203 -6.86 18.68 -3.33
CA GLN A 203 -7.33 18.44 -1.97
C GLN A 203 -8.20 19.59 -1.46
N SER A 204 -9.11 19.30 -0.53
CA SER A 204 -9.82 20.33 0.22
C SER A 204 -8.86 21.20 1.03
N PRO A 205 -9.21 22.44 1.36
CA PRO A 205 -8.37 23.30 2.20
C PRO A 205 -7.98 22.65 3.55
N GLU A 206 -8.85 21.80 4.09
CA GLU A 206 -8.60 21.05 5.33
C GLU A 206 -7.53 19.99 5.13
N ASP A 207 -7.63 19.22 4.05
CA ASP A 207 -6.67 18.16 3.72
C ASP A 207 -5.31 18.74 3.34
N ARG A 208 -5.28 19.87 2.60
CA ARG A 208 -4.02 20.56 2.26
C ARG A 208 -3.23 20.94 3.51
N ARG A 209 -3.91 21.38 4.57
CA ARG A 209 -3.26 21.77 5.83
C ARG A 209 -2.53 20.61 6.52
N LEU A 210 -2.91 19.37 6.22
CA LEU A 210 -2.21 18.19 6.72
C LEU A 210 -0.91 17.90 5.96
N ILE A 211 -0.78 18.38 4.71
CA ILE A 211 0.42 18.15 3.89
C ILE A 211 1.51 19.11 4.36
N LYS A 212 2.54 18.56 5.00
CA LYS A 212 3.63 19.30 5.63
C LYS A 212 4.95 19.26 4.86
N GLY A 213 5.05 18.37 3.88
CA GLY A 213 6.28 18.23 3.12
C GLY A 213 6.12 17.41 1.85
N ILE A 214 7.11 17.55 0.99
CA ILE A 214 7.22 16.83 -0.27
C ILE A 214 8.54 16.06 -0.25
N ILE A 215 8.53 14.81 -0.70
CA ILE A 215 9.72 14.02 -1.02
C ILE A 215 9.69 13.75 -2.52
N ILE A 216 10.75 14.11 -3.22
CA ILE A 216 10.98 13.74 -4.61
C ILE A 216 11.80 12.47 -4.63
N ASN A 217 11.25 11.40 -5.17
CA ASN A 217 11.88 10.09 -5.18
C ASN A 217 12.36 9.70 -6.59
N LYS A 218 13.29 8.75 -6.63
CA LYS A 218 13.86 8.14 -7.84
C LYS A 218 14.60 9.14 -8.74
N PHE A 219 15.28 10.11 -8.15
CA PHE A 219 16.06 11.07 -8.89
C PHE A 219 17.28 10.42 -9.57
N ARG A 220 17.49 10.72 -10.85
CA ARG A 220 18.67 10.29 -11.60
C ARG A 220 19.51 11.48 -12.03
N GLY A 221 20.80 11.35 -11.91
CA GLY A 221 21.76 12.37 -12.33
C GLY A 221 22.32 13.20 -11.18
N ASP A 222 22.84 14.40 -11.52
CA ASP A 222 23.44 15.30 -10.54
C ASP A 222 22.35 16.07 -9.78
N MET A 223 22.29 15.87 -8.48
CA MET A 223 21.31 16.51 -7.58
C MET A 223 21.31 18.04 -7.67
N ARG A 224 22.48 18.65 -7.95
CA ARG A 224 22.62 20.11 -8.08
C ARG A 224 21.79 20.70 -9.22
N LEU A 225 21.52 19.90 -10.26
CA LEU A 225 20.67 20.30 -11.39
C LEU A 225 19.18 20.46 -11.01
N PHE A 226 18.77 19.94 -9.86
CA PHE A 226 17.40 20.02 -9.38
C PHE A 226 17.17 21.05 -8.28
N ASP A 227 18.21 21.79 -7.86
CA ASP A 227 18.08 22.80 -6.79
C ASP A 227 17.08 23.92 -7.15
N GLU A 228 17.08 24.35 -8.41
CA GLU A 228 16.09 25.32 -8.89
C GLU A 228 14.69 24.69 -8.96
N GLY A 229 14.59 23.46 -9.47
CA GLY A 229 13.33 22.72 -9.52
C GLY A 229 12.71 22.52 -8.14
N ARG A 230 13.52 22.26 -7.13
CA ARG A 230 13.06 22.18 -5.73
C ARG A 230 12.43 23.50 -5.28
N ARG A 231 13.12 24.64 -5.49
CA ARG A 231 12.59 25.96 -5.12
C ARG A 231 11.29 26.30 -5.85
N MET A 232 11.22 25.98 -7.14
CA MET A 232 10.00 26.19 -7.92
C MET A 232 8.83 25.36 -7.36
N LEU A 233 9.04 24.10 -6.94
CA LEU A 233 7.99 23.29 -6.32
C LEU A 233 7.54 23.88 -4.98
N GLU A 234 8.47 24.32 -4.15
CA GLU A 234 8.18 24.97 -2.87
C GLU A 234 7.35 26.24 -3.05
N GLU A 235 7.70 27.08 -4.03
CA GLU A 235 6.96 28.31 -4.38
C GLU A 235 5.55 28.00 -4.92
N LEU A 236 5.43 27.03 -5.82
CA LEU A 236 4.15 26.67 -6.44
C LEU A 236 3.19 26.02 -5.45
N CYS A 237 3.71 25.17 -4.56
CA CYS A 237 2.90 24.36 -3.68
C CYS A 237 2.69 24.94 -2.29
N GLU A 238 3.49 25.96 -1.92
CA GLU A 238 3.57 26.52 -0.55
C GLU A 238 3.85 25.44 0.51
N VAL A 239 4.58 24.39 0.11
CA VAL A 239 4.94 23.23 0.93
C VAL A 239 6.43 22.92 0.74
N PRO A 240 7.22 22.74 1.79
CA PRO A 240 8.66 22.50 1.66
C PRO A 240 8.96 21.14 1.02
N VAL A 241 10.01 21.10 0.19
CA VAL A 241 10.62 19.85 -0.30
C VAL A 241 11.62 19.36 0.73
N LEU A 242 11.24 18.39 1.53
CA LEU A 242 12.03 17.86 2.64
C LEU A 242 13.27 17.08 2.18
N GLY A 243 13.21 16.52 0.96
CA GLY A 243 14.34 15.78 0.43
C GLY A 243 14.10 15.30 -1.00
N VAL A 244 15.24 15.02 -1.66
CA VAL A 244 15.28 14.38 -2.98
C VAL A 244 16.05 13.10 -2.81
N ILE A 245 15.41 11.96 -3.08
CA ILE A 245 15.98 10.63 -2.92
C ILE A 245 16.52 10.16 -4.27
N PRO A 246 17.82 9.84 -4.36
CA PRO A 246 18.40 9.28 -5.57
C PRO A 246 17.72 7.96 -5.97
N TYR A 247 17.75 7.67 -7.27
CA TYR A 247 17.33 6.35 -7.75
C TYR A 247 18.30 5.28 -7.24
N TYR A 248 17.79 4.39 -6.42
CA TYR A 248 18.56 3.30 -5.84
C TYR A 248 18.29 2.01 -6.60
N LYS A 249 19.34 1.36 -7.10
CA LYS A 249 19.24 0.16 -7.96
C LYS A 249 19.27 -1.15 -7.18
N ASP A 250 19.85 -1.12 -5.99
CA ASP A 250 20.15 -2.33 -5.21
C ASP A 250 19.19 -2.48 -4.02
N ILE A 251 17.94 -2.03 -4.17
CA ILE A 251 16.90 -2.29 -3.17
C ILE A 251 16.25 -3.63 -3.49
N TYR A 252 16.43 -4.58 -2.60
CA TYR A 252 15.75 -5.87 -2.62
C TYR A 252 14.58 -5.84 -1.61
N ILE A 253 13.55 -5.08 -1.92
CA ILE A 253 12.27 -5.15 -1.21
C ILE A 253 11.34 -5.99 -2.07
N GLU A 254 10.74 -6.98 -1.46
CA GLU A 254 9.82 -7.87 -2.14
C GLU A 254 8.63 -7.08 -2.71
N GLU A 255 8.33 -7.36 -3.97
CA GLU A 255 7.29 -6.66 -4.71
C GLU A 255 5.90 -7.13 -4.26
N GLU A 256 4.94 -6.21 -4.19
CA GLU A 256 3.58 -6.52 -3.78
C GLU A 256 2.73 -7.09 -4.92
N ASP A 257 3.02 -6.69 -6.18
CA ASP A 257 2.21 -7.01 -7.34
C ASP A 257 2.93 -7.92 -8.34
N SER A 258 2.18 -8.82 -8.96
CA SER A 258 2.69 -9.78 -9.97
C SER A 258 2.99 -9.14 -11.34
N VAL A 259 2.76 -7.84 -11.53
CA VAL A 259 3.05 -7.12 -12.79
C VAL A 259 4.52 -7.23 -13.18
N SER A 260 5.42 -7.28 -12.21
CA SER A 260 6.85 -7.49 -12.43
C SER A 260 7.19 -8.86 -13.04
N LEU A 261 6.35 -9.87 -12.84
CA LEU A 261 6.56 -11.21 -13.40
C LEU A 261 6.44 -11.23 -14.93
N GLU A 262 5.70 -10.29 -15.53
CA GLU A 262 5.56 -10.20 -16.98
C GLU A 262 6.88 -9.86 -17.70
N GLN A 263 7.82 -9.24 -16.97
CA GLN A 263 9.14 -8.83 -17.48
C GLN A 263 10.25 -9.82 -17.13
N LYS A 264 9.98 -10.85 -16.31
CA LYS A 264 11.00 -11.84 -15.92
C LYS A 264 11.31 -12.83 -17.05
N HIS A 265 12.52 -13.40 -17.00
CA HIS A 265 13.03 -14.33 -18.01
C HIS A 265 12.10 -15.52 -18.23
N ARG A 266 11.92 -15.90 -19.49
CA ARG A 266 11.03 -17.00 -19.91
C ARG A 266 11.76 -18.17 -20.56
N GLN A 267 13.09 -18.25 -20.46
CA GLN A 267 13.90 -19.22 -21.18
C GLN A 267 14.91 -19.93 -20.28
N ARG A 268 15.22 -21.17 -20.64
CA ARG A 268 16.30 -21.95 -20.03
C ARG A 268 17.67 -21.31 -20.30
N ALA A 269 18.57 -21.41 -19.31
CA ALA A 269 19.96 -20.99 -19.45
C ALA A 269 20.89 -22.19 -19.41
N GLU A 270 21.88 -22.23 -20.29
CA GLU A 270 22.93 -23.25 -20.29
C GLU A 270 23.88 -23.07 -19.09
N GLY A 271 24.35 -24.16 -18.54
CA GLY A 271 25.31 -24.15 -17.44
C GLY A 271 24.73 -23.80 -16.05
N LYS A 272 23.41 -23.67 -15.93
CA LYS A 272 22.73 -23.43 -14.67
C LYS A 272 21.68 -24.50 -14.37
N VAL A 273 21.31 -24.61 -13.09
CA VAL A 273 20.15 -25.39 -12.68
C VAL A 273 18.89 -24.61 -13.09
N ASN A 274 18.13 -25.15 -14.03
CA ASN A 274 16.92 -24.50 -14.51
C ASN A 274 15.74 -24.91 -13.62
N VAL A 275 15.09 -23.92 -13.00
CA VAL A 275 13.89 -24.10 -12.19
C VAL A 275 12.73 -23.38 -12.86
N ALA A 276 11.74 -24.14 -13.33
CA ALA A 276 10.54 -23.61 -13.96
C ALA A 276 9.45 -23.40 -12.91
N VAL A 277 8.95 -22.18 -12.80
CA VAL A 277 7.75 -21.85 -12.02
C VAL A 277 6.56 -21.80 -12.94
N VAL A 278 5.55 -22.61 -12.66
CA VAL A 278 4.31 -22.62 -13.46
C VAL A 278 3.54 -21.33 -13.16
N LEU A 279 3.47 -20.46 -14.17
CA LEU A 279 2.79 -19.17 -14.04
C LEU A 279 1.27 -19.37 -14.17
N LEU A 280 0.59 -19.42 -13.06
CA LEU A 280 -0.87 -19.41 -13.00
C LEU A 280 -1.41 -18.00 -13.20
N ARG A 281 -2.67 -17.87 -13.63
CA ARG A 281 -3.31 -16.58 -13.95
C ARG A 281 -3.25 -15.56 -12.80
N HIS A 282 -3.33 -16.04 -11.58
CA HIS A 282 -3.28 -15.22 -10.35
C HIS A 282 -2.35 -15.90 -9.36
N ILE A 283 -1.04 -15.82 -9.65
CA ILE A 283 -0.05 -16.36 -8.73
C ILE A 283 0.10 -15.42 -7.53
N SER A 284 -0.06 -15.99 -6.34
CA SER A 284 0.20 -15.31 -5.07
C SER A 284 1.53 -15.75 -4.49
N ASN A 285 2.12 -14.93 -3.62
CA ASN A 285 3.37 -15.24 -2.90
C ASN A 285 4.53 -15.67 -3.80
N PHE A 286 4.63 -15.05 -4.98
CA PHE A 286 5.70 -15.35 -5.93
C PHE A 286 7.09 -14.99 -5.38
N THR A 287 7.18 -14.18 -4.34
CA THR A 287 8.41 -13.87 -3.62
C THR A 287 8.98 -15.06 -2.85
N ASP A 288 8.23 -16.16 -2.67
CA ASP A 288 8.77 -17.41 -2.11
C ASP A 288 9.91 -17.98 -2.96
N PHE A 289 9.99 -17.60 -4.25
CA PHE A 289 11.04 -18.03 -5.17
C PHE A 289 12.27 -17.09 -5.20
N ASP A 290 12.24 -15.95 -4.52
CA ASP A 290 13.29 -14.92 -4.58
C ASP A 290 14.67 -15.47 -4.14
N MET A 291 14.70 -16.37 -3.19
CA MET A 291 15.96 -17.01 -2.75
C MET A 291 16.60 -17.85 -3.85
N LEU A 292 15.79 -18.51 -4.69
CA LEU A 292 16.28 -19.25 -5.85
C LEU A 292 16.72 -18.31 -6.98
N GLU A 293 16.02 -17.20 -7.17
CA GLU A 293 16.38 -16.20 -8.18
C GLU A 293 17.73 -15.52 -7.87
N ARG A 294 18.05 -15.36 -6.59
CA ARG A 294 19.33 -14.76 -6.14
C ARG A 294 20.52 -15.72 -6.20
N ASP A 295 20.31 -17.02 -6.29
CA ASP A 295 21.41 -17.98 -6.41
C ASP A 295 21.97 -17.96 -7.85
N SER A 296 23.22 -17.55 -8.00
CA SER A 296 23.87 -17.43 -9.32
C SER A 296 23.97 -18.75 -10.09
N ARG A 297 23.85 -19.89 -9.42
CA ARG A 297 23.84 -21.24 -9.98
C ARG A 297 22.49 -21.63 -10.54
N VAL A 298 21.41 -20.90 -10.17
CA VAL A 298 20.05 -21.16 -10.56
C VAL A 298 19.64 -20.19 -11.67
N ASN A 299 18.86 -20.68 -12.62
CA ASN A 299 18.10 -19.90 -13.58
C ASN A 299 16.63 -20.16 -13.29
N LEU A 300 16.01 -19.24 -12.54
CA LEU A 300 14.58 -19.27 -12.29
C LEU A 300 13.87 -18.62 -13.47
N PHE A 301 12.86 -19.29 -14.03
CA PHE A 301 12.03 -18.71 -15.08
C PHE A 301 10.56 -19.08 -14.89
N TYR A 302 9.70 -18.20 -15.38
CA TYR A 302 8.25 -18.35 -15.28
C TYR A 302 7.68 -18.77 -16.64
N THR A 303 6.85 -19.80 -16.67
CA THR A 303 6.21 -20.25 -17.89
C THR A 303 4.79 -20.77 -17.65
N ASN A 304 3.91 -20.53 -18.60
CA ASN A 304 2.58 -21.14 -18.70
C ASN A 304 2.51 -22.18 -19.83
N ASN A 305 3.63 -22.48 -20.48
CA ASN A 305 3.73 -23.39 -21.60
C ASN A 305 4.37 -24.72 -21.15
N THR A 306 3.63 -25.81 -21.27
CA THR A 306 4.11 -27.16 -20.91
C THR A 306 5.32 -27.64 -21.70
N LYS A 307 5.63 -27.01 -22.85
CA LYS A 307 6.80 -27.37 -23.67
C LYS A 307 8.11 -26.81 -23.11
N ASP A 308 8.03 -25.84 -22.19
CA ASP A 308 9.19 -25.21 -21.57
C ASP A 308 9.63 -25.93 -20.30
N ILE A 309 8.79 -26.83 -19.78
CA ILE A 309 9.05 -27.68 -18.64
C ILE A 309 9.66 -29.01 -19.10
#